data_c451d115f3fc08ec9a6dcdbdddae0bd8
#
_entry.id   c451d115f3fc08ec9a6dcdbdddae0bd8
#
_cell.length_a   1.000
_cell.length_b   1.000
_cell.length_c   1.000
_cell.angle_alpha   90.00
_cell.angle_beta   90.00
_cell.angle_gamma   90.00
#
_symmetry.space_group_name_H-M   'P 1'
#
loop_
_entity.id
_entity.type
_entity.pdbx_description
1 polymer ?
#
loop_
_entity_poly.entity_id
_entity_poly.type
_entity_poly.pdbx_seq_one_letter_code
_entity_poly.pdbx_strand_id
1 'polypeptide(L)'
;MSFEVFRDGDGFGDVASVRFLRAADQVQLGAETSIDMTTFDINWTVQTIPVEAEAIGESIMIEFNFVSDSSPDVFSGLSIDNVEVNVP
;
A
#
# COMPACT_ATOMS: atom_id res chain seq x y z
N MET A 1 -0.09 -7.50 -8.25
CA MET A 1 -1.12 -6.51 -7.91
C MET A 1 -0.71 -5.14 -8.42
N SER A 2 -1.63 -4.41 -8.99
CA SER A 2 -1.41 -3.02 -9.37
C SER A 2 -2.47 -2.13 -8.71
N PHE A 3 -2.12 -0.89 -8.47
CA PHE A 3 -3.02 0.11 -7.92
C PHE A 3 -2.51 1.50 -8.26
N GLU A 4 -3.40 2.46 -8.23
CA GLU A 4 -3.04 3.85 -8.43
C GLU A 4 -2.89 4.55 -7.10
N VAL A 5 -1.86 5.38 -6.97
CA VAL A 5 -1.59 6.16 -5.76
C VAL A 5 -1.52 7.64 -6.08
N PHE A 6 -1.93 8.43 -5.12
CA PHE A 6 -1.65 9.87 -5.08
C PHE A 6 -1.05 10.17 -3.71
N ARG A 7 0.24 10.51 -3.71
CA ARG A 7 1.02 10.70 -2.49
C ARG A 7 1.22 12.18 -2.22
N ASP A 8 0.81 12.60 -1.04
CA ASP A 8 0.94 13.98 -0.59
C ASP A 8 1.30 13.98 0.90
N GLY A 9 2.50 13.53 1.18
CA GLY A 9 3.08 13.51 2.52
C GLY A 9 4.07 14.64 2.72
N ASP A 10 4.67 14.70 3.89
CA ASP A 10 5.67 15.71 4.21
C ASP A 10 7.07 15.36 3.71
N GLY A 11 7.26 14.17 3.16
CA GLY A 11 8.56 13.66 2.74
C GLY A 11 9.42 13.14 3.87
N PHE A 12 9.00 13.29 5.11
CA PHE A 12 9.72 12.87 6.31
C PHE A 12 8.74 12.26 7.31
N GLY A 13 9.08 11.11 7.86
CA GLY A 13 8.33 10.53 8.97
C GLY A 13 7.02 9.85 8.62
N ASP A 14 6.43 10.12 7.47
CA ASP A 14 5.24 9.41 7.01
C ASP A 14 5.64 8.03 6.50
N VAL A 15 4.90 7.01 6.89
CA VAL A 15 5.17 5.61 6.51
C VAL A 15 3.92 5.01 5.90
N ALA A 16 4.07 4.38 4.74
CA ALA A 16 2.99 3.66 4.10
C ALA A 16 3.45 2.27 3.68
N SER A 17 2.55 1.31 3.74
CA SER A 17 2.84 -0.07 3.36
C SER A 17 1.59 -0.79 2.93
N VAL A 18 1.78 -1.93 2.26
CA VAL A 18 0.72 -2.83 1.86
C VAL A 18 1.13 -4.26 2.17
N ARG A 19 0.18 -5.06 2.61
CA ARG A 19 0.40 -6.48 2.88
C ARG A 19 -0.82 -7.30 2.54
N PHE A 20 -0.60 -8.59 2.32
CA PHE A 20 -1.65 -9.57 2.09
C PHE A 20 -1.94 -10.31 3.38
N LEU A 21 -3.23 -10.51 3.67
CA LEU A 21 -3.67 -11.25 4.84
C LEU A 21 -4.56 -12.40 4.39
N ARG A 22 -4.48 -13.54 5.08
CA ARG A 22 -5.44 -14.61 4.86
C ARG A 22 -6.81 -14.17 5.37
N ALA A 23 -7.85 -14.28 4.53
CA ALA A 23 -9.17 -13.79 4.88
C ALA A 23 -9.78 -14.52 6.09
N ALA A 24 -9.46 -15.80 6.26
CA ALA A 24 -10.04 -16.63 7.31
C ALA A 24 -9.60 -16.24 8.73
N ASP A 25 -8.33 -15.83 8.89
CA ASP A 25 -7.74 -15.60 10.22
C ASP A 25 -6.89 -14.32 10.31
N GLN A 26 -6.79 -13.56 9.21
CA GLN A 26 -6.02 -12.32 9.12
C GLN A 26 -4.52 -12.50 9.37
N VAL A 27 -4.01 -13.70 9.12
CA VAL A 27 -2.57 -13.96 9.21
C VAL A 27 -1.88 -13.37 7.98
N GLN A 28 -0.78 -12.66 8.18
CA GLN A 28 -0.01 -12.07 7.09
C GLN A 28 0.61 -13.17 6.21
N LEU A 29 0.44 -13.01 4.91
CA LEU A 29 0.96 -13.94 3.90
C LEU A 29 2.09 -13.25 3.14
N GLY A 30 3.31 -13.67 3.41
CA GLY A 30 4.51 -13.09 2.82
C GLY A 30 4.95 -11.80 3.52
N ALA A 31 5.82 -11.05 2.86
CA ALA A 31 6.40 -9.83 3.42
C ALA A 31 5.52 -8.60 3.14
N GLU A 32 5.55 -7.65 4.06
CA GLU A 32 4.96 -6.34 3.87
C GLU A 32 5.81 -5.52 2.89
N THR A 33 5.16 -4.82 1.97
CA THR A 33 5.84 -3.97 0.99
C THR A 33 5.63 -2.51 1.35
N SER A 34 6.74 -1.76 1.45
CA SER A 34 6.69 -0.32 1.71
C SER A 34 6.29 0.46 0.47
N ILE A 35 5.49 1.50 0.67
CA ILE A 35 5.17 2.49 -0.35
C ILE A 35 6.02 3.73 -0.05
N ASP A 36 6.76 4.21 -1.07
CA ASP A 36 7.64 5.37 -0.90
C ASP A 36 6.82 6.65 -0.72
N MET A 37 6.86 7.23 0.45
CA MET A 37 6.17 8.47 0.78
C MET A 37 7.09 9.71 0.71
N THR A 38 8.32 9.54 0.23
CA THR A 38 9.23 10.68 0.02
C THR A 38 8.96 11.41 -1.30
N THR A 39 8.05 10.88 -2.13
CA THR A 39 7.68 11.41 -3.42
C THR A 39 6.33 12.10 -3.34
N PHE A 40 6.22 13.27 -3.98
CA PHE A 40 4.95 13.95 -4.18
C PHE A 40 4.44 13.68 -5.58
N ASP A 41 3.17 13.29 -5.70
CA ASP A 41 2.56 13.04 -6.98
C ASP A 41 1.78 14.26 -7.46
N ILE A 42 1.97 14.63 -8.73
CA ILE A 42 1.20 15.67 -9.40
C ILE A 42 -0.05 15.05 -10.02
N ASN A 43 0.09 13.81 -10.47
CA ASN A 43 -0.98 13.00 -11.06
C ASN A 43 -0.99 11.64 -10.38
N TRP A 44 -2.08 10.89 -10.54
CA TRP A 44 -2.15 9.51 -10.08
C TRP A 44 -1.06 8.68 -10.74
N THR A 45 -0.37 7.88 -9.95
CA THR A 45 0.76 7.06 -10.39
C THR A 45 0.44 5.59 -10.15
N VAL A 46 0.71 4.74 -11.15
CA VAL A 46 0.50 3.30 -11.02
C VAL A 46 1.68 2.69 -10.28
N GLN A 47 1.38 1.92 -9.25
CA GLN A 47 2.34 1.09 -8.52
C GLN A 47 2.03 -0.38 -8.80
N THR A 48 3.06 -1.18 -9.04
CA THR A 48 2.91 -2.62 -9.26
C THR A 48 3.79 -3.35 -8.26
N ILE A 49 3.22 -4.28 -7.52
CA ILE A 49 3.96 -5.15 -6.62
C ILE A 49 3.62 -6.62 -6.91
N PRO A 50 4.57 -7.53 -6.74
CA PRO A 50 4.28 -8.95 -6.95
C PRO A 50 3.32 -9.47 -5.90
N VAL A 51 2.45 -10.40 -6.28
CA VAL A 51 1.64 -11.15 -5.31
C VAL A 51 2.56 -12.16 -4.64
N GLU A 52 2.60 -12.14 -3.31
CA GLU A 52 3.43 -13.05 -2.56
C GLU A 52 3.03 -14.50 -2.82
N ALA A 53 4.02 -15.40 -2.91
CA ALA A 53 3.76 -16.81 -3.21
C ALA A 53 2.80 -17.44 -2.19
N GLU A 54 2.90 -17.05 -0.93
CA GLU A 54 2.06 -17.53 0.15
C GLU A 54 0.60 -17.11 -0.01
N ALA A 55 0.32 -16.07 -0.79
CA ALA A 55 -1.04 -15.58 -1.03
C ALA A 55 -1.73 -16.28 -2.21
N ILE A 56 -0.97 -16.95 -3.06
CA ILE A 56 -1.51 -17.62 -4.25
C ILE A 56 -2.35 -18.82 -3.82
N GLY A 57 -3.59 -18.89 -4.32
CA GLY A 57 -4.53 -19.97 -3.97
C GLY A 57 -5.29 -19.75 -2.67
N GLU A 58 -5.05 -18.65 -1.97
CA GLU A 58 -5.76 -18.31 -0.74
C GLU A 58 -6.82 -17.25 -1.00
N SER A 59 -7.86 -17.24 -0.16
CA SER A 59 -8.76 -16.08 -0.08
C SER A 59 -8.07 -15.01 0.76
N ILE A 60 -7.81 -13.85 0.17
CA ILE A 60 -6.98 -12.82 0.79
C ILE A 60 -7.71 -11.52 1.00
N MET A 61 -7.22 -10.77 1.99
CA MET A 61 -7.51 -9.35 2.14
C MET A 61 -6.23 -8.57 1.87
N ILE A 62 -6.39 -7.37 1.36
CA ILE A 62 -5.27 -6.45 1.12
C ILE A 62 -5.38 -5.33 2.13
N GLU A 63 -4.32 -5.14 2.93
CA GLU A 63 -4.29 -4.07 3.92
C GLU A 63 -3.29 -3.01 3.49
N PHE A 64 -3.79 -1.79 3.33
CA PHE A 64 -2.95 -0.60 3.18
C PHE A 64 -2.84 0.09 4.53
N ASN A 65 -1.62 0.38 4.95
CA ASN A 65 -1.36 1.02 6.22
C ASN A 65 -0.64 2.34 6.00
N PHE A 66 -1.13 3.40 6.60
CA PHE A 66 -0.52 4.72 6.53
C PHE A 66 -0.38 5.27 7.94
N VAL A 67 0.83 5.67 8.30
CA VAL A 67 1.11 6.29 9.59
C VAL A 67 1.76 7.65 9.32
N SER A 68 1.06 8.72 9.66
CA SER A 68 1.61 10.06 9.60
C SER A 68 2.50 10.32 10.80
N ASP A 69 3.48 11.21 10.64
CA ASP A 69 4.29 11.64 11.78
C ASP A 69 3.48 12.56 12.70
N SER A 70 4.09 12.99 13.80
CA SER A 70 3.43 13.84 14.79
C SER A 70 3.51 15.34 14.44
N SER A 71 4.06 15.70 13.30
CA SER A 71 4.16 17.10 12.88
C SER A 71 2.80 17.66 12.49
N PRO A 72 2.52 18.93 12.74
CA PRO A 72 1.26 19.56 12.34
C PRO A 72 1.24 19.87 10.85
N ASP A 73 1.23 18.85 10.02
CA ASP A 73 1.27 18.97 8.57
C ASP A 73 -0.11 19.25 7.99
N VAL A 74 -0.11 19.90 6.83
CA VAL A 74 -1.32 20.23 6.07
C VAL A 74 -1.45 19.36 4.82
N PHE A 75 -0.76 18.24 4.77
CA PHE A 75 -0.74 17.34 3.61
C PHE A 75 -1.90 16.36 3.63
N SER A 76 -2.35 15.97 2.43
CA SER A 76 -3.49 15.05 2.27
C SER A 76 -3.15 13.60 2.60
N GLY A 77 -1.86 13.24 2.64
CA GLY A 77 -1.42 11.88 2.91
C GLY A 77 -1.43 10.99 1.69
N LEU A 78 -2.08 9.84 1.78
CA LEU A 78 -2.07 8.81 0.74
C LEU A 78 -3.48 8.51 0.28
N SER A 79 -3.68 8.52 -1.05
CA SER A 79 -4.91 8.06 -1.67
C SER A 79 -4.63 6.86 -2.56
N ILE A 80 -5.51 5.88 -2.54
CA ILE A 80 -5.38 4.62 -3.28
C ILE A 80 -6.65 4.42 -4.11
N ASP A 81 -6.50 3.98 -5.35
CA ASP A 81 -7.62 3.66 -6.23
C ASP A 81 -7.24 2.54 -7.22
N ASN A 82 -8.23 2.00 -7.88
CA ASN A 82 -8.08 1.01 -8.96
C ASN A 82 -7.18 -0.16 -8.59
N VAL A 83 -7.46 -0.79 -7.45
CA VAL A 83 -6.69 -1.95 -7.00
C VAL A 83 -7.06 -3.17 -7.83
N GLU A 84 -6.09 -3.77 -8.48
CA GLU A 84 -6.26 -4.99 -9.27
C GLU A 84 -5.26 -6.05 -8.83
N VAL A 85 -5.76 -7.26 -8.62
CA VAL A 85 -4.93 -8.41 -8.28
C VAL A 85 -5.03 -9.44 -9.40
N ASN A 86 -3.91 -9.70 -10.06
CA ASN A 86 -3.81 -10.72 -11.09
C ASN A 86 -2.86 -11.81 -10.62
N VAL A 87 -3.31 -13.05 -10.68
CA VAL A 87 -2.53 -14.23 -10.29
C VAL A 87 -2.12 -14.96 -11.56
N PRO A 88 -0.82 -15.25 -11.76
CA PRO A 88 -0.36 -15.99 -12.92
C PRO A 88 -0.87 -17.44 -12.96
#